data_36c200bd59e4b3eaad9c60f2bb36e8bf
#
_entry.id   36c200bd59e4b3eaad9c60f2bb36e8bf
#
_cell.length_a   1.000
_cell.length_b   1.000
_cell.length_c   1.000
_cell.angle_alpha   90.00
_cell.angle_beta   90.00
_cell.angle_gamma   90.00
#
_symmetry.space_group_name_H-M   'P 1'
#
loop_
_entity.id
_entity.type
_entity.pdbx_description
1 polymer ?
#
loop_
_entity_poly.entity_id
_entity_poly.type
_entity_poly.pdbx_seq_one_letter_code
_entity_poly.pdbx_strand_id
1 'polypeptide(L)'
;MKTKSRKIRWSALALAGVMAIAASGVASPAQASKKKITIGFVVHVVGNPFIQQIIDAAKMAAKDLGVTIKVTGPAGAEGDAQLTAVQNMAAAGVDGIATSVPSASMVNGLNAIIKSGIPIVQFNGLGEGVNAPYVGEKSTQSGRILGKMVLDKIGGTAAKGKVIVGNCYPGFPVLENRQAGVLESLKKAAGVTVVGPSDVKVDAAANFAAWQGLLAANPDALAMVGLCAPDVESIGKVNKAANNTKTIGAGYDLTAGNLEALANGSAHISLGQTPFIQGYLPVYILVDSIKNKIKINKPGFIDAGTEVVTATSVTEPFKLPALTFKDLQAMATSKTKTRKYYDPVVKGYIKNWKKNLKPISDESA
;
A
#
# COMPACT_ATOMS: atom_id res chain seq x y z
N MET A 1 -75.21 -11.70 -37.72
CA MET A 1 -75.55 -12.90 -38.57
C MET A 1 -74.76 -14.11 -38.09
N LYS A 2 -75.53 -15.10 -37.64
CA LYS A 2 -75.31 -16.57 -37.60
C LYS A 2 -73.99 -17.07 -37.09
N THR A 3 -73.90 -17.44 -35.80
CA THR A 3 -74.05 -18.78 -35.24
C THR A 3 -73.49 -19.95 -36.04
N LYS A 4 -72.54 -20.70 -35.41
CA LYS A 4 -72.68 -22.15 -35.29
C LYS A 4 -71.80 -22.75 -34.22
N SER A 5 -72.43 -23.20 -33.16
CA SER A 5 -71.99 -24.15 -32.17
C SER A 5 -71.76 -25.53 -32.78
N ARG A 6 -70.83 -26.32 -32.29
CA ARG A 6 -70.98 -27.79 -32.34
C ARG A 6 -70.43 -28.43 -31.07
N LYS A 7 -71.38 -29.13 -30.45
CA LYS A 7 -71.22 -29.89 -29.21
C LYS A 7 -70.71 -31.33 -29.48
N ILE A 8 -70.08 -31.87 -28.47
CA ILE A 8 -70.17 -33.25 -27.91
C ILE A 8 -69.48 -34.39 -28.68
N ARG A 9 -68.55 -35.16 -27.98
CA ARG A 9 -69.01 -36.50 -27.52
C ARG A 9 -67.96 -37.06 -26.51
N TRP A 10 -68.49 -37.47 -25.37
CA TRP A 10 -67.79 -38.30 -24.38
C TRP A 10 -67.71 -39.73 -24.93
N SER A 11 -66.52 -40.39 -24.61
CA SER A 11 -66.51 -41.85 -24.55
C SER A 11 -65.50 -42.26 -23.49
N ALA A 12 -65.98 -42.92 -22.47
CA ALA A 12 -65.23 -43.56 -21.42
C ALA A 12 -64.86 -44.96 -21.87
N LEU A 13 -63.83 -45.54 -21.22
CA LEU A 13 -63.37 -46.93 -20.95
C LEU A 13 -61.91 -47.06 -21.39
N ALA A 14 -60.93 -47.56 -20.60
CA ALA A 14 -60.99 -48.72 -19.73
C ALA A 14 -59.65 -48.69 -18.90
N LEU A 15 -59.70 -49.30 -17.74
CA LEU A 15 -58.57 -49.62 -16.85
C LEU A 15 -57.48 -50.44 -17.56
N ALA A 16 -56.22 -50.07 -17.35
CA ALA A 16 -55.11 -51.04 -17.32
C ALA A 16 -54.07 -50.52 -16.32
N GLY A 17 -53.89 -51.21 -15.21
CA GLY A 17 -52.91 -50.93 -14.19
C GLY A 17 -51.49 -51.14 -14.72
N VAL A 18 -50.61 -50.18 -14.49
CA VAL A 18 -49.18 -50.36 -14.57
C VAL A 18 -48.58 -49.87 -13.25
N MET A 19 -48.00 -50.78 -12.52
CA MET A 19 -47.19 -50.52 -11.33
C MET A 19 -46.11 -49.50 -11.67
N ALA A 20 -46.18 -48.29 -11.12
CA ALA A 20 -45.07 -47.36 -11.11
C ALA A 20 -44.11 -47.74 -9.99
N ILE A 21 -42.98 -48.31 -10.36
CA ILE A 21 -41.83 -48.47 -9.48
C ILE A 21 -41.40 -47.07 -9.07
N ALA A 22 -41.65 -46.75 -7.79
CA ALA A 22 -41.09 -45.55 -7.17
C ALA A 22 -39.57 -45.70 -7.10
N ALA A 23 -38.86 -45.20 -8.11
CA ALA A 23 -37.43 -44.93 -8.02
C ALA A 23 -37.28 -43.78 -7.02
N SER A 24 -37.07 -44.10 -5.76
CA SER A 24 -36.56 -43.19 -4.74
C SER A 24 -35.18 -42.73 -5.20
N GLY A 25 -35.18 -41.70 -6.03
CA GLY A 25 -33.98 -40.91 -6.31
C GLY A 25 -33.47 -40.32 -4.99
N VAL A 26 -32.46 -40.95 -4.43
CA VAL A 26 -31.68 -40.36 -3.35
C VAL A 26 -31.07 -39.07 -3.93
N ALA A 27 -31.73 -37.95 -3.69
CA ALA A 27 -31.16 -36.64 -3.97
C ALA A 27 -29.89 -36.54 -3.12
N SER A 28 -28.73 -36.76 -3.73
CA SER A 28 -27.46 -36.44 -3.10
C SER A 28 -27.56 -35.00 -2.56
N PRO A 29 -27.26 -34.77 -1.28
CA PRO A 29 -27.30 -33.42 -0.77
C PRO A 29 -26.35 -32.61 -1.64
N ALA A 30 -26.90 -31.62 -2.33
CA ALA A 30 -26.11 -30.64 -3.06
C ALA A 30 -25.08 -30.10 -2.07
N GLN A 31 -23.82 -30.46 -2.28
CA GLN A 31 -22.71 -30.05 -1.43
C GLN A 31 -22.69 -28.52 -1.52
N ALA A 32 -23.20 -27.85 -0.50
CA ALA A 32 -23.26 -26.40 -0.45
C ALA A 32 -21.84 -25.92 -0.69
N SER A 33 -21.59 -25.34 -1.84
CA SER A 33 -20.30 -24.76 -2.20
C SER A 33 -19.91 -23.80 -1.06
N LYS A 34 -18.85 -24.12 -0.32
CA LYS A 34 -18.37 -23.26 0.77
C LYS A 34 -18.16 -21.86 0.19
N LYS A 35 -18.91 -20.89 0.69
CA LYS A 35 -18.80 -19.49 0.28
C LYS A 35 -17.31 -19.10 0.30
N LYS A 36 -16.80 -18.65 -0.85
CA LYS A 36 -15.41 -18.24 -1.00
C LYS A 36 -15.19 -16.96 -0.19
N ILE A 37 -14.16 -16.93 0.64
CA ILE A 37 -13.78 -15.75 1.41
C ILE A 37 -13.54 -14.59 0.45
N THR A 38 -14.10 -13.42 0.75
CA THR A 38 -13.94 -12.19 -0.02
C THR A 38 -13.28 -11.14 0.85
N ILE A 39 -12.14 -10.62 0.39
CA ILE A 39 -11.39 -9.55 1.06
C ILE A 39 -11.60 -8.22 0.31
N GLY A 40 -11.99 -7.18 1.03
CA GLY A 40 -11.93 -5.80 0.57
C GLY A 40 -10.50 -5.26 0.73
N PHE A 41 -9.96 -4.65 -0.31
CA PHE A 41 -8.64 -4.01 -0.27
C PHE A 41 -8.79 -2.55 -0.71
N VAL A 42 -8.72 -1.62 0.26
CA VAL A 42 -9.02 -0.20 0.05
C VAL A 42 -7.73 0.60 0.18
N VAL A 43 -7.30 1.19 -0.94
CA VAL A 43 -6.10 2.04 -1.01
C VAL A 43 -6.46 3.51 -0.85
N HIS A 44 -5.51 4.34 -0.40
CA HIS A 44 -5.75 5.78 -0.22
C HIS A 44 -5.69 6.58 -1.53
N VAL A 45 -5.10 6.02 -2.58
CA VAL A 45 -5.07 6.64 -3.91
C VAL A 45 -4.94 5.55 -4.98
N VAL A 46 -5.71 5.67 -6.06
CA VAL A 46 -5.57 4.82 -7.24
C VAL A 46 -4.67 5.49 -8.28
N GLY A 47 -4.06 4.70 -9.18
CA GLY A 47 -3.22 5.22 -10.26
C GLY A 47 -1.77 5.56 -9.88
N ASN A 48 -1.43 5.55 -8.59
CA ASN A 48 -0.06 5.75 -8.13
C ASN A 48 0.77 4.46 -8.37
N PRO A 49 1.96 4.54 -9.02
CA PRO A 49 2.79 3.36 -9.33
C PRO A 49 3.23 2.55 -8.11
N PHE A 50 3.56 3.20 -6.99
CA PHE A 50 3.90 2.53 -5.75
C PHE A 50 2.69 1.77 -5.17
N ILE A 51 1.52 2.41 -5.12
CA ILE A 51 0.29 1.77 -4.65
C ILE A 51 -0.11 0.61 -5.56
N GLN A 52 0.17 0.70 -6.86
CA GLN A 52 -0.06 -0.42 -7.78
C GLN A 52 0.79 -1.65 -7.44
N GLN A 53 2.03 -1.48 -6.96
CA GLN A 53 2.86 -2.60 -6.50
C GLN A 53 2.24 -3.30 -5.27
N ILE A 54 1.68 -2.54 -4.33
CA ILE A 54 0.94 -3.07 -3.17
C ILE A 54 -0.31 -3.86 -3.64
N ILE A 55 -1.10 -3.28 -4.54
CA ILE A 55 -2.30 -3.93 -5.11
C ILE A 55 -1.93 -5.25 -5.81
N ASP A 56 -0.85 -5.26 -6.57
CA ASP A 56 -0.40 -6.45 -7.29
C ASP A 56 0.01 -7.58 -6.33
N ALA A 57 0.70 -7.25 -5.25
CA ALA A 57 1.05 -8.21 -4.20
C ALA A 57 -0.19 -8.73 -3.46
N ALA A 58 -1.16 -7.87 -3.17
CA ALA A 58 -2.43 -8.27 -2.57
C ALA A 58 -3.23 -9.24 -3.47
N LYS A 59 -3.26 -8.98 -4.79
CA LYS A 59 -3.88 -9.88 -5.78
C LYS A 59 -3.15 -11.22 -5.86
N MET A 60 -1.82 -11.24 -5.75
CA MET A 60 -1.03 -12.48 -5.67
C MET A 60 -1.38 -13.29 -4.43
N ALA A 61 -1.45 -12.64 -3.26
CA ALA A 61 -1.86 -13.30 -2.02
C ALA A 61 -3.26 -13.90 -2.14
N ALA A 62 -4.22 -13.18 -2.69
CA ALA A 62 -5.58 -13.67 -2.90
C ALA A 62 -5.63 -14.89 -3.82
N LYS A 63 -4.83 -14.90 -4.90
CA LYS A 63 -4.69 -16.05 -5.81
C LYS A 63 -4.13 -17.25 -5.09
N ASP A 64 -3.05 -17.09 -4.34
CA ASP A 64 -2.36 -18.18 -3.63
C ASP A 64 -3.23 -18.80 -2.52
N LEU A 65 -4.02 -17.97 -1.85
CA LEU A 65 -4.91 -18.37 -0.76
C LEU A 65 -6.29 -18.89 -1.24
N GLY A 66 -6.57 -18.79 -2.55
CA GLY A 66 -7.82 -19.21 -3.15
C GLY A 66 -9.02 -18.36 -2.73
N VAL A 67 -8.84 -17.06 -2.45
CA VAL A 67 -9.87 -16.12 -2.01
C VAL A 67 -10.20 -15.09 -3.10
N THR A 68 -11.34 -14.40 -2.96
CA THR A 68 -11.69 -13.27 -3.81
C THR A 68 -11.14 -11.99 -3.18
N ILE A 69 -10.62 -11.08 -4.01
CA ILE A 69 -10.23 -9.74 -3.59
C ILE A 69 -10.98 -8.68 -4.40
N LYS A 70 -11.55 -7.71 -3.71
CA LYS A 70 -12.16 -6.52 -4.30
C LYS A 70 -11.30 -5.31 -3.97
N VAL A 71 -10.75 -4.65 -4.98
CA VAL A 71 -9.85 -3.49 -4.81
C VAL A 71 -10.59 -2.22 -5.17
N THR A 72 -10.49 -1.20 -4.33
CA THR A 72 -11.02 0.16 -4.58
C THR A 72 -10.19 1.20 -3.83
N GLY A 73 -10.44 2.46 -4.12
CA GLY A 73 -9.86 3.62 -3.44
C GLY A 73 -10.27 4.91 -4.15
N PRO A 74 -10.11 6.07 -3.50
CA PRO A 74 -10.33 7.37 -4.13
C PRO A 74 -9.26 7.70 -5.18
N ALA A 75 -9.52 8.68 -6.01
CA ALA A 75 -8.53 9.23 -6.95
C ALA A 75 -7.48 10.11 -6.26
N GLY A 76 -7.83 10.72 -5.14
CA GLY A 76 -6.94 11.45 -4.23
C GLY A 76 -6.96 10.84 -2.84
N ALA A 77 -6.02 11.25 -1.98
CA ALA A 77 -5.84 10.65 -0.65
C ALA A 77 -6.82 11.22 0.41
N GLU A 78 -8.08 11.47 0.05
CA GLU A 78 -9.08 12.04 0.97
C GLU A 78 -9.60 10.96 1.95
N GLY A 79 -9.37 11.19 3.26
CA GLY A 79 -9.74 10.25 4.31
C GLY A 79 -11.24 9.91 4.35
N ASP A 80 -12.12 10.88 4.17
CA ASP A 80 -13.58 10.68 4.20
C ASP A 80 -14.07 9.86 2.99
N ALA A 81 -13.53 10.11 1.80
CA ALA A 81 -13.82 9.32 0.61
C ALA A 81 -13.34 7.87 0.78
N GLN A 82 -12.18 7.69 1.41
CA GLN A 82 -11.66 6.35 1.70
C GLN A 82 -12.48 5.65 2.77
N LEU A 83 -12.87 6.32 3.85
CA LEU A 83 -13.76 5.74 4.85
C LEU A 83 -15.08 5.28 4.23
N THR A 84 -15.66 6.10 3.35
CA THR A 84 -16.86 5.73 2.59
C THR A 84 -16.63 4.47 1.75
N ALA A 85 -15.49 4.34 1.08
CA ALA A 85 -15.14 3.14 0.33
C ALA A 85 -15.00 1.89 1.23
N VAL A 86 -14.43 2.04 2.43
CA VAL A 86 -14.35 0.96 3.43
C VAL A 86 -15.74 0.55 3.91
N GLN A 87 -16.60 1.52 4.23
CA GLN A 87 -18.00 1.27 4.65
C GLN A 87 -18.81 0.56 3.57
N ASN A 88 -18.64 0.95 2.30
CA ASN A 88 -19.27 0.28 1.17
C ASN A 88 -18.80 -1.17 1.01
N MET A 89 -17.51 -1.46 1.24
CA MET A 89 -17.00 -2.84 1.27
C MET A 89 -17.63 -3.64 2.41
N ALA A 90 -17.74 -3.06 3.60
CA ALA A 90 -18.39 -3.69 4.74
C ALA A 90 -19.87 -3.99 4.46
N ALA A 91 -20.62 -3.02 3.91
CA ALA A 91 -22.01 -3.19 3.52
C ALA A 91 -22.21 -4.23 2.39
N ALA A 92 -21.24 -4.36 1.48
CA ALA A 92 -21.21 -5.39 0.44
C ALA A 92 -20.88 -6.80 0.97
N GLY A 93 -20.73 -6.97 2.29
CA GLY A 93 -20.60 -8.26 2.95
C GLY A 93 -19.25 -8.96 2.68
N VAL A 94 -18.16 -8.21 2.56
CA VAL A 94 -16.80 -8.80 2.55
C VAL A 94 -16.48 -9.41 3.91
N ASP A 95 -15.67 -10.46 3.92
CA ASP A 95 -15.35 -11.20 5.13
C ASP A 95 -14.21 -10.57 5.95
N GLY A 96 -13.46 -9.63 5.36
CA GLY A 96 -12.40 -8.85 6.01
C GLY A 96 -11.92 -7.71 5.12
N ILE A 97 -11.31 -6.69 5.70
CA ILE A 97 -10.86 -5.50 4.97
C ILE A 97 -9.40 -5.17 5.29
N ALA A 98 -8.59 -4.99 4.26
CA ALA A 98 -7.30 -4.33 4.37
C ALA A 98 -7.44 -2.88 3.89
N THR A 99 -6.91 -1.91 4.66
CA THR A 99 -6.98 -0.48 4.29
C THR A 99 -5.77 0.29 4.82
N SER A 100 -5.33 1.30 4.08
CA SER A 100 -4.48 2.36 4.63
C SER A 100 -5.33 3.42 5.34
N VAL A 101 -4.73 4.23 6.20
CA VAL A 101 -5.46 5.24 6.98
C VAL A 101 -4.78 6.61 6.82
N PRO A 102 -5.15 7.38 5.79
CA PRO A 102 -4.52 8.67 5.49
C PRO A 102 -4.99 9.81 6.42
N SER A 103 -6.02 9.60 7.23
CA SER A 103 -6.56 10.63 8.13
C SER A 103 -7.06 10.06 9.44
N ALA A 104 -6.83 10.78 10.53
CA ALA A 104 -7.36 10.45 11.85
C ALA A 104 -8.91 10.44 11.90
N SER A 105 -9.59 11.14 10.99
CA SER A 105 -11.06 11.16 10.90
C SER A 105 -11.65 9.75 10.65
N MET A 106 -10.87 8.83 10.06
CA MET A 106 -11.32 7.47 9.77
C MET A 106 -11.39 6.56 11.00
N VAL A 107 -10.68 6.87 12.09
CA VAL A 107 -10.47 5.97 13.24
C VAL A 107 -11.77 5.47 13.84
N ASN A 108 -12.71 6.36 14.12
CA ASN A 108 -13.99 5.99 14.74
C ASN A 108 -14.82 5.08 13.81
N GLY A 109 -14.86 5.38 12.51
CA GLY A 109 -15.57 4.59 11.52
C GLY A 109 -14.98 3.19 11.36
N LEU A 110 -13.65 3.07 11.32
CA LEU A 110 -12.95 1.78 11.25
C LEU A 110 -13.20 0.95 12.51
N ASN A 111 -13.13 1.55 13.69
CA ASN A 111 -13.41 0.86 14.95
C ASN A 111 -14.87 0.39 15.07
N ALA A 112 -15.82 1.13 14.50
CA ALA A 112 -17.21 0.70 14.40
C ALA A 112 -17.38 -0.56 13.51
N ILE A 113 -16.68 -0.62 12.39
CA ILE A 113 -16.66 -1.80 11.50
C ILE A 113 -16.02 -3.01 12.21
N ILE A 114 -14.90 -2.81 12.91
CA ILE A 114 -14.27 -3.87 13.71
C ILE A 114 -15.24 -4.39 14.79
N LYS A 115 -15.94 -3.49 15.47
CA LYS A 115 -16.94 -3.84 16.49
C LYS A 115 -18.13 -4.61 15.92
N SER A 116 -18.49 -4.38 14.65
CA SER A 116 -19.54 -5.15 13.95
C SER A 116 -19.10 -6.58 13.56
N GLY A 117 -17.83 -6.92 13.77
CA GLY A 117 -17.30 -8.28 13.56
C GLY A 117 -16.49 -8.46 12.27
N ILE A 118 -16.28 -7.41 11.46
CA ILE A 118 -15.45 -7.47 10.26
C ILE A 118 -13.99 -7.16 10.65
N PRO A 119 -13.06 -8.11 10.54
CA PRO A 119 -11.66 -7.88 10.85
C PRO A 119 -11.03 -6.89 9.86
N ILE A 120 -10.19 -6.00 10.39
CA ILE A 120 -9.41 -5.05 9.61
C ILE A 120 -7.91 -5.31 9.83
N VAL A 121 -7.11 -5.12 8.77
CA VAL A 121 -5.65 -4.97 8.83
C VAL A 121 -5.28 -3.68 8.12
N GLN A 122 -4.51 -2.83 8.79
CA GLN A 122 -3.99 -1.60 8.22
C GLN A 122 -2.70 -1.88 7.43
N PHE A 123 -2.44 -1.11 6.38
CA PHE A 123 -1.18 -1.16 5.65
C PHE A 123 -0.78 0.24 5.16
N ASN A 124 0.51 0.48 4.98
CA ASN A 124 1.12 1.69 4.40
C ASN A 124 0.82 3.02 5.13
N GLY A 125 -0.35 3.21 5.67
CA GLY A 125 -0.72 4.37 6.49
C GLY A 125 -1.33 3.89 7.79
N LEU A 126 -0.68 4.21 8.92
CA LEU A 126 -1.14 3.90 10.26
C LEU A 126 -2.18 4.92 10.73
N GLY A 127 -3.35 4.44 11.13
CA GLY A 127 -4.31 5.21 11.92
C GLY A 127 -4.12 4.92 13.40
N GLU A 128 -3.52 5.84 14.12
CA GLU A 128 -3.41 5.73 15.58
C GLU A 128 -4.79 5.61 16.22
N GLY A 129 -4.93 4.66 17.17
CA GLY A 129 -6.22 4.39 17.82
C GLY A 129 -7.13 3.42 17.05
N VAL A 130 -6.78 2.96 15.86
CA VAL A 130 -7.50 1.85 15.19
C VAL A 130 -7.14 0.54 15.85
N ASN A 131 -8.16 -0.22 16.27
CA ASN A 131 -8.01 -1.51 16.98
C ASN A 131 -7.71 -2.66 16.00
N ALA A 132 -6.67 -2.51 15.19
CA ALA A 132 -6.28 -3.47 14.16
C ALA A 132 -4.75 -3.53 13.98
N PRO A 133 -4.19 -4.68 13.54
CA PRO A 133 -2.79 -4.77 13.16
C PRO A 133 -2.44 -3.82 12.01
N TYR A 134 -1.21 -3.35 12.00
CA TYR A 134 -0.61 -2.54 10.94
C TYR A 134 0.61 -3.23 10.34
N VAL A 135 0.70 -3.22 9.03
CA VAL A 135 1.87 -3.69 8.25
C VAL A 135 2.42 -2.51 7.46
N GLY A 136 3.60 -2.04 7.81
CA GLY A 136 4.21 -0.88 7.17
C GLY A 136 5.65 -0.68 7.59
N GLU A 137 6.21 0.48 7.27
CA GLU A 137 7.57 0.85 7.68
C GLU A 137 7.59 1.54 9.05
N LYS A 138 8.78 1.66 9.61
CA LYS A 138 9.09 2.57 10.73
C LYS A 138 9.30 3.99 10.17
N SER A 139 8.23 4.73 10.01
CA SER A 139 8.24 5.97 9.22
C SER A 139 9.13 7.07 9.80
N THR A 140 9.15 7.28 11.11
CA THR A 140 10.07 8.24 11.74
C THR A 140 11.53 7.81 11.56
N GLN A 141 11.83 6.52 11.73
CA GLN A 141 13.19 6.01 11.56
C GLN A 141 13.65 6.10 10.10
N SER A 142 12.78 5.78 9.13
CA SER A 142 13.13 5.94 7.70
C SER A 142 13.42 7.40 7.36
N GLY A 143 12.66 8.35 7.95
CA GLY A 143 12.94 9.78 7.86
C GLY A 143 14.31 10.16 8.41
N ARG A 144 14.70 9.62 9.59
CA ARG A 144 16.04 9.83 10.15
C ARG A 144 17.14 9.28 9.24
N ILE A 145 16.93 8.13 8.63
CA ILE A 145 17.87 7.52 7.66
C ILE A 145 18.02 8.44 6.45
N LEU A 146 16.91 8.86 5.82
CA LEU A 146 16.94 9.75 4.66
C LEU A 146 17.62 11.06 4.97
N GLY A 147 17.21 11.73 6.06
CA GLY A 147 17.78 13.00 6.49
C GLY A 147 19.29 12.90 6.80
N LYS A 148 19.72 11.81 7.44
CA LYS A 148 21.15 11.55 7.69
C LYS A 148 21.92 11.38 6.39
N MET A 149 21.42 10.58 5.44
CA MET A 149 22.11 10.36 4.16
C MET A 149 22.23 11.63 3.35
N VAL A 150 21.18 12.46 3.35
CA VAL A 150 21.22 13.79 2.71
C VAL A 150 22.27 14.65 3.39
N LEU A 151 22.24 14.71 4.73
CA LEU A 151 23.20 15.50 5.51
C LEU A 151 24.64 15.09 5.21
N ASP A 152 24.93 13.77 5.21
CA ASP A 152 26.25 13.24 4.90
C ASP A 152 26.73 13.68 3.49
N LYS A 153 25.83 13.66 2.49
CA LYS A 153 26.17 14.06 1.11
C LYS A 153 26.43 15.55 0.93
N ILE A 154 25.81 16.40 1.73
CA ILE A 154 25.99 17.86 1.63
C ILE A 154 27.11 18.42 2.54
N GLY A 155 27.87 17.55 3.21
CA GLY A 155 29.03 17.96 4.04
C GLY A 155 28.88 17.67 5.54
N GLY A 156 27.93 16.85 5.94
CA GLY A 156 27.73 16.42 7.33
C GLY A 156 27.31 17.58 8.24
N THR A 157 27.71 17.52 9.51
CA THR A 157 27.37 18.56 10.50
C THR A 157 28.00 19.92 10.23
N ALA A 158 28.99 19.98 9.34
CA ALA A 158 29.62 21.24 8.90
C ALA A 158 28.88 21.91 7.73
N ALA A 159 27.87 21.27 7.17
CA ALA A 159 27.10 21.78 6.03
C ALA A 159 26.48 23.15 6.34
N LYS A 160 26.51 24.05 5.34
CA LYS A 160 25.91 25.40 5.41
C LYS A 160 25.18 25.69 4.11
N GLY A 161 23.87 25.95 4.20
CA GLY A 161 23.05 26.29 3.06
C GLY A 161 21.62 25.77 3.20
N LYS A 162 20.84 25.82 2.13
CA LYS A 162 19.43 25.49 2.13
C LYS A 162 19.20 24.02 1.78
N VAL A 163 18.23 23.40 2.47
CA VAL A 163 17.66 22.10 2.11
C VAL A 163 16.15 22.27 1.97
N ILE A 164 15.62 22.00 0.78
CA ILE A 164 14.20 22.06 0.51
C ILE A 164 13.56 20.73 0.91
N VAL A 165 12.50 20.77 1.71
CA VAL A 165 11.71 19.58 2.09
C VAL A 165 10.29 19.73 1.54
N GLY A 166 9.82 18.68 0.86
CA GLY A 166 8.47 18.61 0.29
C GLY A 166 7.66 17.46 0.86
N ASN A 167 6.40 17.73 1.22
CA ASN A 167 5.41 16.76 1.66
C ASN A 167 4.24 16.80 0.68
N CYS A 168 3.93 15.71 0.00
CA CYS A 168 2.91 15.72 -1.05
C CYS A 168 1.47 15.68 -0.52
N TYR A 169 1.30 15.30 0.76
CA TYR A 169 -0.01 15.24 1.39
C TYR A 169 0.12 15.58 2.89
N PRO A 170 0.20 16.89 3.22
CA PRO A 170 0.27 17.34 4.61
C PRO A 170 -0.90 16.82 5.44
N GLY A 171 -0.59 16.33 6.65
CA GLY A 171 -1.57 15.71 7.56
C GLY A 171 -1.71 14.20 7.41
N PHE A 172 -1.07 13.56 6.41
CA PHE A 172 -1.00 12.11 6.36
C PHE A 172 0.02 11.59 7.38
N PRO A 173 -0.38 10.79 8.40
CA PRO A 173 0.49 10.46 9.53
C PRO A 173 1.85 9.89 9.16
N VAL A 174 1.93 8.96 8.20
CA VAL A 174 3.20 8.38 7.77
C VAL A 174 4.15 9.43 7.16
N LEU A 175 3.62 10.43 6.46
CA LEU A 175 4.42 11.49 5.86
C LEU A 175 4.87 12.51 6.92
N GLU A 176 4.02 12.80 7.90
CA GLU A 176 4.39 13.65 9.04
C GLU A 176 5.51 13.00 9.87
N ASN A 177 5.44 11.68 10.09
CA ASN A 177 6.49 10.93 10.79
C ASN A 177 7.80 10.91 9.99
N ARG A 178 7.77 10.67 8.67
CA ARG A 178 8.96 10.79 7.80
C ARG A 178 9.57 12.19 7.88
N GLN A 179 8.72 13.21 7.77
CA GLN A 179 9.11 14.61 7.88
C GLN A 179 9.81 14.90 9.20
N ALA A 180 9.24 14.47 10.32
CA ALA A 180 9.83 14.65 11.64
C ALA A 180 11.23 14.03 11.71
N GLY A 181 11.40 12.80 11.22
CA GLY A 181 12.69 12.13 11.17
C GLY A 181 13.74 12.84 10.30
N VAL A 182 13.34 13.33 9.11
CA VAL A 182 14.22 14.11 8.22
C VAL A 182 14.66 15.39 8.92
N LEU A 183 13.73 16.14 9.48
CA LEU A 183 14.02 17.40 10.16
C LEU A 183 14.91 17.20 11.40
N GLU A 184 14.67 16.14 12.18
CA GLU A 184 15.53 15.77 13.31
C GLU A 184 16.99 15.55 12.87
N SER A 185 17.20 14.88 11.74
CA SER A 185 18.53 14.64 11.22
C SER A 185 19.19 15.89 10.67
N LEU A 186 18.47 16.73 9.92
CA LEU A 186 18.99 17.97 9.35
C LEU A 186 19.38 19.01 10.43
N LYS A 187 18.65 19.07 11.53
CA LYS A 187 18.95 19.95 12.68
C LYS A 187 20.32 19.72 13.32
N LYS A 188 20.97 18.57 13.05
CA LYS A 188 22.32 18.29 13.54
C LYS A 188 23.40 19.18 12.91
N ALA A 189 23.11 19.84 11.79
CA ALA A 189 23.96 20.84 11.16
C ALA A 189 23.40 22.25 11.39
N ALA A 190 24.00 23.01 12.30
CA ALA A 190 23.54 24.35 12.66
C ALA A 190 23.57 25.34 11.50
N GLY A 191 24.36 25.08 10.45
CA GLY A 191 24.43 25.89 9.23
C GLY A 191 23.39 25.57 8.18
N VAL A 192 22.59 24.51 8.37
CA VAL A 192 21.52 24.12 7.42
C VAL A 192 20.24 24.87 7.73
N THR A 193 19.71 25.54 6.72
CA THR A 193 18.37 26.16 6.75
C THR A 193 17.39 25.29 5.97
N VAL A 194 16.33 24.83 6.63
CA VAL A 194 15.26 24.08 5.98
C VAL A 194 14.28 25.06 5.32
N VAL A 195 14.00 24.85 4.04
CA VAL A 195 12.96 25.53 3.27
C VAL A 195 11.75 24.61 3.18
N GLY A 196 10.63 25.02 3.73
CA GLY A 196 9.43 24.17 3.84
C GLY A 196 9.25 23.63 5.27
N PRO A 197 8.54 22.48 5.44
CA PRO A 197 7.97 21.59 4.42
C PRO A 197 6.91 22.24 3.54
N SER A 198 7.01 22.02 2.23
CA SER A 198 6.08 22.57 1.24
C SER A 198 5.15 21.49 0.71
N ASP A 199 3.88 21.83 0.43
CA ASP A 199 2.94 20.91 -0.22
C ASP A 199 3.32 20.74 -1.71
N VAL A 200 3.95 19.62 -2.03
CA VAL A 200 4.44 19.31 -3.39
C VAL A 200 3.49 18.47 -4.22
N LYS A 201 2.29 18.17 -3.72
CA LYS A 201 1.19 17.48 -4.41
C LYS A 201 1.47 16.01 -4.71
N VAL A 202 0.37 15.23 -4.77
CA VAL A 202 0.39 13.78 -5.08
C VAL A 202 0.38 13.52 -6.59
N ASP A 203 -0.32 14.36 -7.36
CA ASP A 203 -0.36 14.27 -8.82
C ASP A 203 1.01 14.53 -9.43
N ALA A 204 1.45 13.68 -10.36
CA ALA A 204 2.81 13.73 -10.90
C ALA A 204 3.14 15.04 -11.64
N ALA A 205 2.18 15.63 -12.36
CA ALA A 205 2.40 16.87 -13.09
C ALA A 205 2.45 18.06 -12.13
N ALA A 206 1.53 18.12 -11.17
CA ALA A 206 1.52 19.14 -10.13
C ALA A 206 2.76 19.03 -9.21
N ASN A 207 3.21 17.80 -8.92
CA ASN A 207 4.43 17.53 -8.16
C ASN A 207 5.67 18.07 -8.88
N PHE A 208 5.82 17.75 -10.16
CA PHE A 208 6.91 18.31 -10.97
C PHE A 208 6.92 19.84 -10.97
N ALA A 209 5.76 20.47 -11.19
CA ALA A 209 5.63 21.93 -11.21
C ALA A 209 5.98 22.55 -9.83
N ALA A 210 5.55 21.92 -8.73
CA ALA A 210 5.88 22.37 -7.37
C ALA A 210 7.40 22.33 -7.13
N TRP A 211 8.07 21.22 -7.43
CA TRP A 211 9.52 21.10 -7.29
C TRP A 211 10.28 22.07 -8.19
N GLN A 212 9.80 22.31 -9.42
CA GLN A 212 10.38 23.30 -10.33
C GLN A 212 10.30 24.73 -9.73
N GLY A 213 9.15 25.11 -9.18
CA GLY A 213 8.97 26.40 -8.51
C GLY A 213 9.85 26.54 -7.27
N LEU A 214 9.97 25.50 -6.46
CA LEU A 214 10.80 25.51 -5.27
C LEU A 214 12.29 25.67 -5.58
N LEU A 215 12.81 24.96 -6.61
CA LEU A 215 14.19 25.12 -7.05
C LEU A 215 14.43 26.51 -7.67
N ALA A 216 13.50 27.02 -8.48
CA ALA A 216 13.61 28.36 -9.05
C ALA A 216 13.69 29.46 -7.98
N ALA A 217 12.95 29.31 -6.88
CA ALA A 217 13.01 30.22 -5.74
C ALA A 217 14.26 30.03 -4.86
N ASN A 218 14.94 28.89 -4.95
CA ASN A 218 16.13 28.53 -4.16
C ASN A 218 17.19 27.87 -5.04
N PRO A 219 17.77 28.58 -6.02
CA PRO A 219 18.70 28.01 -6.98
C PRO A 219 20.04 27.57 -6.35
N ASP A 220 20.31 28.02 -5.13
CA ASP A 220 21.47 27.68 -4.30
C ASP A 220 21.21 26.51 -3.33
N ALA A 221 20.06 25.83 -3.42
CA ALA A 221 19.74 24.73 -2.53
C ALA A 221 20.75 23.58 -2.65
N LEU A 222 21.23 23.08 -1.51
CA LEU A 222 22.14 21.94 -1.41
C LEU A 222 21.41 20.62 -1.71
N ALA A 223 20.13 20.53 -1.30
CA ALA A 223 19.33 19.34 -1.51
C ALA A 223 17.83 19.65 -1.65
N MET A 224 17.14 18.77 -2.35
CA MET A 224 15.68 18.61 -2.40
C MET A 224 15.31 17.23 -1.84
N VAL A 225 14.46 17.20 -0.83
CA VAL A 225 14.07 15.99 -0.10
C VAL A 225 12.57 15.83 -0.15
N GLY A 226 12.11 14.83 -0.88
CA GLY A 226 10.70 14.50 -1.00
C GLY A 226 10.29 13.32 -0.11
N LEU A 227 9.06 13.28 0.34
CA LEU A 227 8.55 12.27 1.27
C LEU A 227 7.63 11.23 0.59
N CYS A 228 7.40 11.39 -0.72
CA CYS A 228 6.37 10.68 -1.47
C CYS A 228 6.90 10.02 -2.74
N ALA A 229 6.11 9.10 -3.30
CA ALA A 229 6.45 8.33 -4.48
C ALA A 229 6.83 9.15 -5.74
N PRO A 230 6.18 10.27 -6.10
CA PRO A 230 6.53 11.02 -7.32
C PRO A 230 7.77 11.90 -7.17
N ASP A 231 8.26 12.12 -5.94
CA ASP A 231 9.23 13.18 -5.68
C ASP A 231 10.60 12.94 -6.33
N VAL A 232 11.16 11.73 -6.19
CA VAL A 232 12.52 11.46 -6.72
C VAL A 232 12.58 11.62 -8.23
N GLU A 233 11.56 11.12 -8.95
CA GLU A 233 11.44 11.29 -10.39
C GLU A 233 11.27 12.76 -10.77
N SER A 234 10.39 13.49 -10.07
CA SER A 234 10.13 14.91 -10.33
C SER A 234 11.36 15.76 -10.06
N ILE A 235 12.03 15.56 -8.93
CA ILE A 235 13.29 16.23 -8.58
C ILE A 235 14.35 15.95 -9.64
N GLY A 236 14.47 14.69 -10.08
CA GLY A 236 15.41 14.32 -11.15
C GLY A 236 15.12 15.04 -12.48
N LYS A 237 13.84 15.13 -12.87
CA LYS A 237 13.41 15.88 -14.06
C LYS A 237 13.71 17.38 -13.92
N VAL A 238 13.46 17.96 -12.76
CA VAL A 238 13.74 19.39 -12.46
C VAL A 238 15.24 19.66 -12.54
N ASN A 239 16.07 18.82 -11.91
CA ASN A 239 17.52 18.94 -11.99
C ASN A 239 18.03 18.89 -13.43
N LYS A 240 17.52 17.94 -14.24
CA LYS A 240 17.86 17.85 -15.68
C LYS A 240 17.44 19.09 -16.45
N ALA A 241 16.21 19.55 -16.28
CA ALA A 241 15.68 20.71 -17.00
C ALA A 241 16.45 21.99 -16.68
N ALA A 242 16.95 22.11 -15.43
CA ALA A 242 17.76 23.25 -14.97
C ALA A 242 19.27 23.07 -15.25
N ASN A 243 19.72 21.98 -15.85
CA ASN A 243 21.15 21.60 -15.93
C ASN A 243 21.85 21.64 -14.57
N ASN A 244 21.12 21.30 -13.52
CA ASN A 244 21.59 21.37 -12.14
C ASN A 244 22.18 20.02 -11.71
N THR A 245 23.50 19.96 -11.58
CA THR A 245 24.24 18.77 -11.15
C THR A 245 24.72 18.85 -9.70
N LYS A 246 24.39 19.95 -8.98
CA LYS A 246 24.91 20.23 -7.64
C LYS A 246 23.91 19.88 -6.55
N THR A 247 22.62 20.11 -6.80
CA THR A 247 21.57 19.85 -5.79
C THR A 247 21.30 18.36 -5.63
N ILE A 248 21.46 17.85 -4.44
CA ILE A 248 21.16 16.46 -4.11
C ILE A 248 19.66 16.21 -4.17
N GLY A 249 19.21 15.28 -5.01
CA GLY A 249 17.82 14.81 -5.04
C GLY A 249 17.66 13.55 -4.19
N ALA A 250 16.70 13.54 -3.27
CA ALA A 250 16.48 12.42 -2.37
C ALA A 250 14.98 12.24 -2.06
N GLY A 251 14.55 11.01 -1.76
CA GLY A 251 13.14 10.76 -1.41
C GLY A 251 12.82 9.29 -1.20
N TYR A 252 11.60 8.92 -1.57
CA TYR A 252 11.02 7.61 -1.29
C TYR A 252 10.59 6.89 -2.54
N ASP A 253 10.46 5.58 -2.38
CA ASP A 253 9.93 4.57 -3.28
C ASP A 253 10.83 4.19 -4.46
N LEU A 254 10.77 2.91 -4.82
CA LEU A 254 11.59 2.31 -5.86
C LEU A 254 10.75 2.08 -7.12
N THR A 255 10.06 3.13 -7.56
CA THR A 255 9.34 3.12 -8.84
C THR A 255 10.32 3.13 -10.01
N ALA A 256 9.88 2.75 -11.21
CA ALA A 256 10.73 2.75 -12.39
C ALA A 256 11.33 4.15 -12.67
N GLY A 257 10.52 5.22 -12.53
CA GLY A 257 10.98 6.60 -12.74
C GLY A 257 11.99 7.06 -11.68
N ASN A 258 11.78 6.69 -10.42
CA ASN A 258 12.73 6.99 -9.35
C ASN A 258 14.08 6.30 -9.58
N LEU A 259 14.06 5.00 -9.92
CA LEU A 259 15.28 4.25 -10.23
C LEU A 259 15.98 4.77 -11.49
N GLU A 260 15.24 5.25 -12.49
CA GLU A 260 15.84 5.92 -13.65
C GLU A 260 16.53 7.23 -13.26
N ALA A 261 15.92 8.04 -12.40
CA ALA A 261 16.51 9.28 -11.91
C ALA A 261 17.81 9.03 -11.12
N LEU A 262 17.87 7.95 -10.34
CA LEU A 262 19.11 7.50 -9.69
C LEU A 262 20.15 7.03 -10.71
N ALA A 263 19.75 6.19 -11.68
CA ALA A 263 20.66 5.62 -12.67
C ALA A 263 21.37 6.67 -13.54
N ASN A 264 20.68 7.73 -13.88
CA ASN A 264 21.21 8.82 -14.71
C ASN A 264 21.83 9.97 -13.90
N GLY A 265 21.90 9.85 -12.56
CA GLY A 265 22.53 10.81 -11.67
C GLY A 265 21.75 12.11 -11.42
N SER A 266 20.51 12.22 -11.91
CA SER A 266 19.68 13.41 -11.68
C SER A 266 19.01 13.44 -10.29
N ALA A 267 18.92 12.28 -9.62
CA ALA A 267 18.65 12.13 -8.20
C ALA A 267 19.68 11.17 -7.59
N HIS A 268 19.73 11.06 -6.25
CA HIS A 268 20.88 10.45 -5.57
C HIS A 268 20.51 9.37 -4.55
N ILE A 269 19.36 9.50 -3.88
CA ILE A 269 18.94 8.63 -2.79
C ILE A 269 17.45 8.34 -2.94
N SER A 270 17.05 7.07 -2.83
CA SER A 270 15.66 6.69 -2.63
C SER A 270 15.53 5.59 -1.59
N LEU A 271 14.57 5.74 -0.69
CA LEU A 271 14.23 4.70 0.28
C LEU A 271 13.05 3.88 -0.22
N GLY A 272 13.19 2.56 -0.21
CA GLY A 272 12.10 1.62 -0.42
C GLY A 272 11.41 1.25 0.89
N GLN A 273 10.14 0.86 0.80
CA GLN A 273 9.34 0.43 1.95
C GLN A 273 8.65 -0.93 1.70
N THR A 274 9.25 -1.75 0.87
CA THR A 274 8.82 -3.13 0.55
C THR A 274 7.31 -3.29 0.27
N PRO A 275 6.78 -2.68 -0.80
CA PRO A 275 5.35 -2.69 -1.12
C PRO A 275 4.79 -4.11 -1.29
N PHE A 276 5.63 -5.08 -1.67
CA PHE A 276 5.21 -6.47 -1.79
C PHE A 276 4.71 -7.04 -0.45
N ILE A 277 5.42 -6.77 0.65
CA ILE A 277 5.02 -7.23 1.99
C ILE A 277 3.77 -6.50 2.45
N GLN A 278 3.69 -5.20 2.22
CA GLN A 278 2.54 -4.37 2.59
C GLN A 278 1.25 -4.76 1.85
N GLY A 279 1.36 -5.38 0.67
CA GLY A 279 0.20 -5.90 -0.06
C GLY A 279 -0.14 -7.35 0.30
N TYR A 280 0.85 -8.22 0.34
CA TYR A 280 0.65 -9.66 0.52
C TYR A 280 0.22 -10.02 1.95
N LEU A 281 0.94 -9.50 2.94
CA LEU A 281 0.78 -9.92 4.34
C LEU A 281 -0.57 -9.50 4.94
N PRO A 282 -1.15 -8.32 4.71
CA PRO A 282 -2.49 -7.98 5.19
C PRO A 282 -3.57 -8.95 4.71
N VAL A 283 -3.52 -9.35 3.43
CA VAL A 283 -4.47 -10.33 2.89
C VAL A 283 -4.28 -11.69 3.56
N TYR A 284 -3.02 -12.12 3.75
CA TYR A 284 -2.74 -13.37 4.44
C TYR A 284 -3.26 -13.36 5.89
N ILE A 285 -2.97 -12.31 6.67
CA ILE A 285 -3.41 -12.18 8.07
C ILE A 285 -4.94 -12.24 8.16
N LEU A 286 -5.65 -11.54 7.28
CA LEU A 286 -7.12 -11.57 7.23
C LEU A 286 -7.64 -12.97 6.96
N VAL A 287 -7.11 -13.65 5.94
CA VAL A 287 -7.56 -15.00 5.55
C VAL A 287 -7.24 -16.01 6.65
N ASP A 288 -6.05 -15.94 7.26
CA ASP A 288 -5.68 -16.81 8.39
C ASP A 288 -6.58 -16.56 9.60
N SER A 289 -6.85 -15.30 9.92
CA SER A 289 -7.73 -14.92 11.04
C SER A 289 -9.17 -15.42 10.85
N ILE A 290 -9.71 -15.30 9.63
CA ILE A 290 -11.06 -15.76 9.30
C ILE A 290 -11.15 -17.29 9.33
N LYS A 291 -10.22 -18.00 8.67
CA LYS A 291 -10.21 -19.48 8.61
C LYS A 291 -10.03 -20.10 9.99
N ASN A 292 -9.18 -19.54 10.81
CA ASN A 292 -8.80 -20.09 12.12
C ASN A 292 -9.48 -19.39 13.31
N LYS A 293 -10.45 -18.48 13.03
CA LYS A 293 -11.22 -17.74 14.04
C LYS A 293 -10.32 -16.98 15.04
N ILE A 294 -9.22 -16.40 14.54
CA ILE A 294 -8.26 -15.62 15.33
C ILE A 294 -8.77 -14.18 15.43
N LYS A 295 -8.92 -13.66 16.66
CA LYS A 295 -9.26 -12.25 16.86
C LYS A 295 -8.05 -11.36 16.64
N ILE A 296 -8.18 -10.40 15.71
CA ILE A 296 -7.15 -9.40 15.37
C ILE A 296 -7.64 -7.97 15.63
N ASN A 297 -8.42 -7.80 16.67
CA ASN A 297 -9.06 -6.54 17.09
C ASN A 297 -8.23 -5.78 18.15
N LYS A 298 -6.92 -5.79 18.00
CA LYS A 298 -5.97 -5.05 18.84
C LYS A 298 -4.88 -4.42 17.97
N PRO A 299 -4.40 -3.23 18.36
CA PRO A 299 -3.23 -2.64 17.69
C PRO A 299 -2.02 -3.56 17.78
N GLY A 300 -1.20 -3.54 16.74
CA GLY A 300 0.08 -4.22 16.67
C GLY A 300 0.77 -3.87 15.36
N PHE A 301 2.08 -3.98 15.33
CA PHE A 301 2.92 -3.55 14.22
C PHE A 301 3.75 -4.70 13.66
N ILE A 302 3.76 -4.83 12.35
CA ILE A 302 4.70 -5.68 11.60
C ILE A 302 5.50 -4.77 10.67
N ASP A 303 6.80 -4.69 10.94
CA ASP A 303 7.74 -3.91 10.13
C ASP A 303 7.91 -4.56 8.75
N ALA A 304 7.54 -3.84 7.71
CA ALA A 304 7.76 -4.25 6.33
C ALA A 304 9.21 -4.03 5.88
N GLY A 305 9.99 -3.27 6.65
CA GLY A 305 11.38 -2.95 6.38
C GLY A 305 11.58 -1.72 5.49
N THR A 306 12.80 -1.16 5.56
CA THR A 306 13.22 -0.01 4.76
C THR A 306 14.45 -0.39 3.94
N GLU A 307 14.37 -0.23 2.63
CA GLU A 307 15.48 -0.40 1.70
C GLU A 307 16.15 0.97 1.49
N VAL A 308 17.48 0.98 1.39
CA VAL A 308 18.24 2.21 1.13
C VAL A 308 18.97 2.06 -0.19
N VAL A 309 18.68 2.91 -1.16
CA VAL A 309 19.15 2.78 -2.54
C VAL A 309 19.81 4.05 -3.04
N THR A 310 21.00 3.87 -3.61
CA THR A 310 21.70 4.85 -4.45
C THR A 310 22.03 4.20 -5.80
N ALA A 311 22.56 4.94 -6.75
CA ALA A 311 22.99 4.36 -8.04
C ALA A 311 24.04 3.24 -7.89
N THR A 312 24.81 3.22 -6.79
CA THR A 312 25.95 2.31 -6.57
C THR A 312 25.77 1.34 -5.41
N SER A 313 24.71 1.48 -4.63
CA SER A 313 24.48 0.62 -3.46
C SER A 313 23.01 0.35 -3.22
N VAL A 314 22.73 -0.87 -2.79
CA VAL A 314 21.43 -1.31 -2.31
C VAL A 314 21.64 -1.95 -0.94
N THR A 315 20.97 -1.41 0.06
CA THR A 315 20.93 -2.01 1.41
C THR A 315 19.51 -2.43 1.73
N GLU A 316 19.35 -3.66 2.13
CA GLU A 316 18.05 -4.28 2.40
C GLU A 316 17.91 -4.61 3.90
N PRO A 317 16.66 -4.57 4.42
CA PRO A 317 16.38 -4.93 5.81
C PRO A 317 16.38 -6.45 6.04
N PHE A 318 16.40 -7.28 4.98
CA PHE A 318 16.24 -8.72 5.08
C PHE A 318 17.55 -9.47 4.84
N LYS A 319 17.67 -10.65 5.45
CA LYS A 319 18.76 -11.60 5.17
C LYS A 319 18.47 -12.38 3.88
N LEU A 320 18.47 -11.69 2.76
CA LEU A 320 18.29 -12.23 1.42
C LEU A 320 19.61 -12.16 0.63
N PRO A 321 19.69 -12.84 -0.54
CA PRO A 321 20.79 -12.58 -1.48
C PRO A 321 20.82 -11.10 -1.84
N ALA A 322 22.01 -10.49 -1.79
CA ALA A 322 22.17 -9.06 -2.07
C ALA A 322 21.59 -8.70 -3.45
N LEU A 323 20.77 -7.66 -3.48
CA LEU A 323 20.26 -7.07 -4.72
C LEU A 323 21.31 -6.12 -5.32
N THR A 324 21.42 -6.19 -6.63
CA THR A 324 22.08 -5.14 -7.38
C THR A 324 21.06 -4.05 -7.76
N PHE A 325 21.56 -2.87 -8.09
CA PHE A 325 20.68 -1.81 -8.61
C PHE A 325 19.93 -2.24 -9.89
N LYS A 326 20.58 -3.04 -10.75
CA LYS A 326 19.96 -3.62 -11.96
C LYS A 326 18.82 -4.60 -11.63
N ASP A 327 18.95 -5.35 -10.54
CA ASP A 327 17.87 -6.23 -10.09
C ASP A 327 16.64 -5.43 -9.65
N LEU A 328 16.83 -4.34 -8.91
CA LEU A 328 15.75 -3.43 -8.53
C LEU A 328 15.05 -2.84 -9.75
N GLN A 329 15.79 -2.35 -10.75
CA GLN A 329 15.21 -1.86 -12.00
C GLN A 329 14.37 -2.95 -12.70
N ALA A 330 14.87 -4.17 -12.71
CA ALA A 330 14.16 -5.30 -13.30
C ALA A 330 12.91 -5.72 -12.50
N MET A 331 12.94 -5.55 -11.18
CA MET A 331 11.79 -5.81 -10.29
C MET A 331 10.71 -4.73 -10.41
N ALA A 332 11.09 -3.46 -10.53
CA ALA A 332 10.15 -2.36 -10.66
C ALA A 332 9.19 -2.51 -11.87
N THR A 333 9.60 -3.28 -12.88
CA THR A 333 8.82 -3.56 -14.09
C THR A 333 8.33 -5.01 -14.21
N SER A 334 8.64 -5.88 -13.23
CA SER A 334 8.32 -7.32 -13.33
C SER A 334 7.80 -7.90 -12.01
N LYS A 335 6.48 -8.06 -11.93
CA LYS A 335 5.78 -8.72 -10.81
C LYS A 335 6.34 -10.11 -10.49
N THR A 336 6.77 -10.86 -11.51
CA THR A 336 7.33 -12.21 -11.33
C THR A 336 8.70 -12.17 -10.63
N LYS A 337 9.57 -11.22 -11.02
CA LYS A 337 10.88 -11.05 -10.38
C LYS A 337 10.71 -10.55 -8.94
N THR A 338 9.84 -9.57 -8.71
CA THR A 338 9.49 -9.07 -7.37
C THR A 338 9.01 -10.20 -6.48
N ARG A 339 8.06 -11.00 -6.95
CA ARG A 339 7.58 -12.16 -6.22
C ARG A 339 8.69 -13.13 -5.88
N LYS A 340 9.49 -13.55 -6.87
CA LYS A 340 10.57 -14.53 -6.67
C LYS A 340 11.54 -14.06 -5.58
N TYR A 341 11.82 -12.77 -5.53
CA TYR A 341 12.74 -12.19 -4.55
C TYR A 341 12.14 -12.18 -3.13
N TYR A 342 10.90 -11.70 -2.97
CA TYR A 342 10.27 -11.56 -1.65
C TYR A 342 9.58 -12.83 -1.12
N ASP A 343 9.39 -13.88 -1.92
CA ASP A 343 8.77 -15.14 -1.48
C ASP A 343 9.41 -15.74 -0.19
N PRO A 344 10.74 -15.78 -0.01
CA PRO A 344 11.34 -16.27 1.22
C PRO A 344 11.00 -15.43 2.45
N VAL A 345 10.96 -14.10 2.29
CA VAL A 345 10.58 -13.15 3.35
C VAL A 345 9.15 -13.36 3.76
N VAL A 346 8.24 -13.39 2.77
CA VAL A 346 6.81 -13.63 3.00
C VAL A 346 6.58 -14.97 3.71
N LYS A 347 7.25 -16.05 3.30
CA LYS A 347 7.17 -17.35 3.98
C LYS A 347 7.63 -17.28 5.43
N GLY A 348 8.66 -16.47 5.74
CA GLY A 348 9.11 -16.22 7.10
C GLY A 348 8.04 -15.50 7.94
N TYR A 349 7.41 -14.45 7.40
CA TYR A 349 6.30 -13.75 8.07
C TYR A 349 5.09 -14.66 8.27
N ILE A 350 4.66 -15.38 7.24
CA ILE A 350 3.51 -16.30 7.28
C ILE A 350 3.66 -17.32 8.40
N LYS A 351 4.83 -17.94 8.52
CA LYS A 351 5.10 -18.97 9.52
C LYS A 351 4.95 -18.45 10.96
N ASN A 352 5.22 -17.17 11.18
CA ASN A 352 5.33 -16.59 12.51
C ASN A 352 4.70 -15.19 12.65
N TRP A 353 3.70 -14.82 11.83
CA TRP A 353 3.18 -13.45 11.82
C TRP A 353 2.72 -12.95 13.20
N LYS A 354 2.12 -13.83 14.02
CA LYS A 354 1.70 -13.48 15.39
C LYS A 354 2.88 -13.14 16.30
N LYS A 355 4.03 -13.81 16.12
CA LYS A 355 5.26 -13.50 16.88
C LYS A 355 5.96 -12.26 16.35
N ASN A 356 5.73 -11.93 15.08
CA ASN A 356 6.26 -10.73 14.44
C ASN A 356 5.43 -9.48 14.76
N LEU A 357 4.24 -9.65 15.32
CA LEU A 357 3.39 -8.54 15.75
C LEU A 357 3.99 -7.90 17.02
N LYS A 358 4.58 -6.73 16.87
CA LYS A 358 5.18 -5.93 17.92
C LYS A 358 4.16 -4.92 18.50
N PRO A 359 4.45 -4.26 19.63
CA PRO A 359 3.67 -3.11 20.06
C PRO A 359 3.58 -2.05 18.96
N ILE A 360 2.46 -1.34 18.88
CA ILE A 360 2.27 -0.32 17.86
C ILE A 360 3.24 0.85 18.00
N SER A 361 3.72 1.13 19.21
CA SER A 361 4.76 2.13 19.50
C SER A 361 6.11 1.85 18.82
N ASP A 362 6.37 0.61 18.39
CA ASP A 362 7.59 0.27 17.67
C ASP A 362 7.65 0.88 16.26
N GLU A 363 6.51 1.36 15.72
CA GLU A 363 6.45 2.05 14.43
C GLU A 363 7.18 3.40 14.49
N SER A 364 6.99 4.15 15.56
CA SER A 364 7.56 5.50 15.74
C SER A 364 8.87 5.51 16.54
N ALA A 365 9.37 4.35 16.97
CA ALA A 365 10.57 4.20 17.81
C ALA A 365 11.90 4.47 17.08
#